data_45a208d8e8e10d553d0f56f7831b6e82
#
_entry.id   45a208d8e8e10d553d0f56f7831b6e82
#
_cell.length_a   1.000
_cell.length_b   1.000
_cell.length_c   1.000
_cell.angle_alpha   90.00
_cell.angle_beta   90.00
_cell.angle_gamma   90.00
#
_symmetry.space_group_name_H-M   'P 1'
#
loop_
_entity.id
_entity.type
_entity.pdbx_description
1 polymer ?
#
loop_
_entity_poly.entity_id
_entity_poly.type
_entity_poly.pdbx_seq_one_letter_code
_entity_poly.pdbx_strand_id
1 'polypeptide(L)'
;MLQKNESLELTPVFKSGGNYFFGYYDKSPISADGTKHLALRVDSFDDLPDKHMTAEIGYFDLSLNSEHFHVLAQTKTFNWQQGCMLQWYGDKNTKVIYNDLIDGQFSSVVLDINTLDKTTLPLSIYTLSSDSSFALCIDNERHHWVRRAYSYDGVSNNEKNKKLVKGDGVYHLDTQSGKVKQIIDIEQLLEISPLENMQGATHYVEHLMIAPGNTRFAFFHRWKLDDGGIYARLYTANVDGSDIYLLNDSGRMSHYCWKNGYELFGWGGVPNH
;
A
#
# COMPACT_ATOMS: atom_id res chain seq x y z
N MET A 1 -27.49 2.45 -27.03
CA MET A 1 -27.93 1.14 -26.46
C MET A 1 -26.79 0.60 -25.62
N LEU A 2 -26.96 0.50 -24.31
CA LEU A 2 -26.02 -0.22 -23.46
C LEU A 2 -26.16 -1.71 -23.82
N GLN A 3 -25.07 -2.31 -24.31
CA GLN A 3 -25.01 -3.76 -24.47
C GLN A 3 -25.29 -4.40 -23.10
N LYS A 4 -26.22 -5.33 -23.03
CA LYS A 4 -26.38 -6.21 -21.87
C LYS A 4 -25.06 -6.93 -21.69
N ASN A 5 -24.36 -6.65 -20.59
CA ASN A 5 -23.18 -7.42 -20.21
C ASN A 5 -23.61 -8.89 -20.06
N GLU A 6 -22.84 -9.77 -20.65
CA GLU A 6 -22.86 -11.19 -20.33
C GLU A 6 -22.72 -11.31 -18.81
N SER A 7 -23.47 -12.18 -18.19
CA SER A 7 -23.42 -12.40 -16.75
C SER A 7 -22.00 -12.83 -16.36
N LEU A 8 -21.31 -12.01 -15.57
CA LEU A 8 -20.04 -12.42 -14.97
C LEU A 8 -20.31 -13.61 -14.04
N GLU A 9 -19.69 -14.73 -14.33
CA GLU A 9 -19.71 -15.89 -13.46
C GLU A 9 -18.68 -15.67 -12.33
N LEU A 10 -19.15 -15.71 -11.07
CA LEU A 10 -18.31 -15.59 -9.90
C LEU A 10 -18.00 -16.99 -9.35
N THR A 11 -16.75 -17.38 -9.38
CA THR A 11 -16.27 -18.61 -8.77
C THR A 11 -15.60 -18.30 -7.43
N PRO A 12 -16.11 -18.83 -6.30
CA PRO A 12 -15.43 -18.64 -5.01
C PRO A 12 -14.10 -19.38 -5.00
N VAL A 13 -13.06 -18.73 -4.47
CA VAL A 13 -11.71 -19.32 -4.31
C VAL A 13 -11.71 -20.43 -3.24
N PHE A 14 -12.57 -20.31 -2.24
CA PHE A 14 -12.79 -21.33 -1.21
C PHE A 14 -14.28 -21.36 -0.82
N LYS A 15 -14.76 -22.51 -0.33
CA LYS A 15 -16.18 -22.73 -0.04
C LYS A 15 -16.52 -22.83 1.44
N SER A 16 -15.56 -23.13 2.30
CA SER A 16 -15.82 -23.36 3.74
C SER A 16 -14.61 -23.08 4.62
N GLY A 17 -14.88 -22.54 5.82
CA GLY A 17 -13.98 -22.52 6.97
C GLY A 17 -12.79 -21.55 6.88
N GLY A 18 -12.85 -20.48 7.66
CA GLY A 18 -11.76 -19.53 7.86
C GLY A 18 -12.09 -18.10 7.45
N ASN A 19 -11.34 -17.18 8.00
CA ASN A 19 -11.47 -15.75 7.75
C ASN A 19 -10.33 -15.31 6.84
N TYR A 20 -10.62 -15.17 5.55
CA TYR A 20 -9.63 -14.85 4.54
C TYR A 20 -9.87 -13.47 3.95
N PHE A 21 -8.78 -12.77 3.64
CA PHE A 21 -8.78 -11.52 2.91
C PHE A 21 -7.47 -11.37 2.15
N PHE A 22 -7.36 -10.36 1.29
CA PHE A 22 -6.10 -10.13 0.56
C PHE A 22 -5.51 -8.77 0.91
N GLY A 23 -6.05 -7.72 0.36
CA GLY A 23 -5.51 -6.39 0.52
C GLY A 23 -6.26 -5.38 -0.33
N TYR A 24 -5.56 -4.36 -0.82
CA TYR A 24 -6.18 -3.24 -1.51
C TYR A 24 -6.37 -3.52 -3.00
N TYR A 25 -7.30 -2.81 -3.63
CA TYR A 25 -7.74 -3.01 -5.01
C TYR A 25 -6.66 -2.80 -6.08
N ASP A 26 -5.57 -2.13 -5.74
CA ASP A 26 -4.46 -1.81 -6.65
C ASP A 26 -3.46 -2.97 -6.84
N LYS A 27 -3.64 -4.08 -6.13
CA LYS A 27 -2.73 -5.23 -6.16
C LYS A 27 -3.44 -6.49 -6.65
N SER A 28 -2.77 -7.26 -7.50
CA SER A 28 -3.30 -8.56 -7.94
C SER A 28 -2.86 -9.68 -7.01
N PRO A 29 -3.80 -10.47 -6.46
CA PRO A 29 -3.47 -11.68 -5.73
C PRO A 29 -3.04 -12.84 -6.64
N ILE A 30 -3.37 -12.78 -7.92
CA ILE A 30 -3.17 -13.90 -8.86
C ILE A 30 -1.71 -13.91 -9.34
N SER A 31 -1.10 -15.10 -9.34
CA SER A 31 0.22 -15.36 -9.93
C SER A 31 0.21 -15.10 -11.45
N ALA A 32 1.38 -14.85 -12.04
CA ALA A 32 1.47 -14.55 -13.48
C ALA A 32 0.98 -15.70 -14.36
N ASP A 33 1.10 -16.95 -13.91
CA ASP A 33 0.61 -18.14 -14.59
C ASP A 33 -0.88 -18.45 -14.31
N GLY A 34 -1.54 -17.65 -13.47
CA GLY A 34 -2.95 -17.83 -13.11
C GLY A 34 -3.25 -19.00 -12.18
N THR A 35 -2.23 -19.68 -11.65
CA THR A 35 -2.42 -20.93 -10.88
C THR A 35 -2.56 -20.73 -9.39
N LYS A 36 -2.18 -19.58 -8.83
CA LYS A 36 -2.19 -19.32 -7.39
C LYS A 36 -2.88 -18.01 -7.07
N HIS A 37 -3.60 -18.00 -5.96
CA HIS A 37 -4.26 -16.82 -5.39
C HIS A 37 -3.73 -16.55 -3.98
N LEU A 38 -3.01 -15.45 -3.79
CA LEU A 38 -2.51 -15.02 -2.48
C LEU A 38 -3.66 -14.61 -1.57
N ALA A 39 -3.52 -14.92 -0.29
CA ALA A 39 -4.44 -14.47 0.75
C ALA A 39 -3.76 -14.35 2.11
N LEU A 40 -4.43 -13.64 3.01
CA LEU A 40 -4.16 -13.62 4.44
C LEU A 40 -5.28 -14.38 5.14
N ARG A 41 -4.96 -15.12 6.20
CA ARG A 41 -5.92 -15.76 7.09
C ARG A 41 -5.76 -15.25 8.51
N VAL A 42 -6.86 -14.97 9.18
CA VAL A 42 -6.93 -14.52 10.58
C VAL A 42 -7.95 -15.32 11.35
N ASP A 43 -7.88 -15.28 12.67
CA ASP A 43 -8.85 -15.97 13.54
C ASP A 43 -10.21 -15.24 13.55
N SER A 44 -10.22 -13.92 13.52
CA SER A 44 -11.45 -13.10 13.60
C SER A 44 -11.26 -11.75 12.90
N PHE A 45 -12.39 -11.13 12.52
CA PHE A 45 -12.49 -9.74 12.02
C PHE A 45 -13.16 -8.78 13.01
N ASP A 46 -13.36 -9.18 14.25
CA ASP A 46 -14.21 -8.45 15.20
C ASP A 46 -13.62 -7.11 15.64
N ASP A 47 -12.28 -7.01 15.70
CA ASP A 47 -11.56 -5.82 16.14
C ASP A 47 -10.61 -5.26 15.08
N LEU A 48 -10.20 -4.00 15.24
CA LEU A 48 -9.09 -3.47 14.43
C LEU A 48 -7.79 -4.20 14.79
N PRO A 49 -6.98 -4.55 13.77
CA PRO A 49 -5.68 -5.17 14.03
C PRO A 49 -4.81 -4.37 14.98
N ASP A 50 -4.21 -5.08 15.92
CA ASP A 50 -3.26 -4.54 16.88
C ASP A 50 -1.97 -5.39 16.90
N LYS A 51 -0.99 -4.96 17.68
CA LYS A 51 0.32 -5.64 17.81
C LYS A 51 0.26 -7.07 18.37
N HIS A 52 -0.88 -7.51 18.90
CA HIS A 52 -1.06 -8.85 19.47
C HIS A 52 -1.67 -9.83 18.46
N MET A 53 -2.34 -9.32 17.43
CA MET A 53 -2.94 -10.12 16.38
C MET A 53 -1.88 -10.59 15.39
N THR A 54 -2.13 -11.75 14.77
CA THR A 54 -1.28 -12.36 13.76
C THR A 54 -2.13 -12.76 12.56
N ALA A 55 -1.65 -12.48 11.36
CA ALA A 55 -2.21 -13.01 10.12
C ALA A 55 -1.26 -14.05 9.52
N GLU A 56 -1.80 -15.16 9.05
CA GLU A 56 -1.08 -16.11 8.22
C GLU A 56 -1.07 -15.63 6.78
N ILE A 57 0.07 -15.72 6.14
CA ILE A 57 0.30 -15.41 4.73
C ILE A 57 0.35 -16.72 3.96
N GLY A 58 -0.37 -16.81 2.85
CA GLY A 58 -0.36 -18.01 2.05
C GLY A 58 -1.05 -17.86 0.70
N TYR A 59 -1.36 -18.98 0.08
CA TYR A 59 -2.07 -19.00 -1.19
C TYR A 59 -3.00 -20.21 -1.32
N PHE A 60 -3.98 -20.09 -2.20
CA PHE A 60 -4.79 -21.19 -2.73
C PHE A 60 -4.24 -21.62 -4.09
N ASP A 61 -4.12 -22.93 -4.33
CA ASP A 61 -3.77 -23.48 -5.63
C ASP A 61 -5.04 -23.64 -6.48
N LEU A 62 -5.19 -22.77 -7.47
CA LEU A 62 -6.35 -22.73 -8.34
C LEU A 62 -6.33 -23.88 -9.38
N SER A 63 -5.16 -24.47 -9.67
CA SER A 63 -5.01 -25.55 -10.64
C SER A 63 -5.53 -26.88 -10.14
N LEU A 64 -5.54 -27.08 -8.82
CA LEU A 64 -5.90 -28.34 -8.18
C LEU A 64 -7.39 -28.45 -7.81
N ASN A 65 -8.17 -27.40 -8.05
CA ASN A 65 -9.55 -27.28 -7.55
C ASN A 65 -9.63 -27.61 -6.03
N SER A 66 -8.58 -27.24 -5.31
CA SER A 66 -8.36 -27.54 -3.90
C SER A 66 -8.70 -26.32 -3.06
N GLU A 67 -9.44 -26.55 -1.97
CA GLU A 67 -9.73 -25.53 -0.97
C GLU A 67 -8.60 -25.40 0.08
N HIS A 68 -7.48 -26.10 -0.11
CA HIS A 68 -6.37 -26.07 0.82
C HIS A 68 -5.62 -24.74 0.77
N PHE A 69 -5.50 -24.10 1.93
CA PHE A 69 -4.68 -22.89 2.10
C PHE A 69 -3.25 -23.28 2.45
N HIS A 70 -2.32 -23.01 1.56
CA HIS A 70 -0.89 -23.25 1.76
C HIS A 70 -0.27 -22.11 2.56
N VAL A 71 -0.05 -22.32 3.84
CA VAL A 71 0.59 -21.34 4.72
C VAL A 71 2.08 -21.22 4.42
N LEU A 72 2.57 -20.01 4.19
CA LEU A 72 3.96 -19.68 3.89
C LEU A 72 4.67 -19.02 5.07
N ALA A 73 3.98 -18.10 5.75
CA ALA A 73 4.54 -17.31 6.84
C ALA A 73 3.42 -16.75 7.73
N GLN A 74 3.83 -16.03 8.76
CA GLN A 74 2.94 -15.22 9.61
C GLN A 74 3.51 -13.80 9.68
N THR A 75 2.62 -12.81 9.89
CA THR A 75 2.99 -11.43 10.14
C THR A 75 2.11 -10.82 11.24
N LYS A 76 2.66 -9.87 11.99
CA LYS A 76 1.92 -8.99 12.90
C LYS A 76 1.65 -7.61 12.29
N THR A 77 2.09 -7.40 11.07
CA THR A 77 2.06 -6.11 10.37
C THR A 77 1.00 -6.15 9.29
N PHE A 78 -0.26 -5.90 9.65
CA PHE A 78 -1.38 -5.89 8.70
C PHE A 78 -2.50 -4.96 9.15
N ASN A 79 -3.36 -4.59 8.21
CA ASN A 79 -4.62 -3.90 8.47
C ASN A 79 -5.71 -4.44 7.52
N TRP A 80 -6.98 -4.18 7.85
CA TRP A 80 -8.10 -4.74 7.06
C TRP A 80 -8.21 -4.14 5.66
N GLN A 81 -7.72 -2.93 5.46
CA GLN A 81 -7.86 -2.21 4.18
C GLN A 81 -6.82 -2.65 3.15
N GLN A 82 -5.58 -2.85 3.57
CA GLN A 82 -4.45 -3.03 2.67
C GLN A 82 -3.63 -4.31 2.95
N GLY A 83 -4.09 -5.12 3.91
CA GLY A 83 -3.34 -6.29 4.35
C GLY A 83 -1.96 -5.91 4.89
N CYS A 84 -0.96 -6.71 4.58
CA CYS A 84 0.46 -6.48 4.84
C CYS A 84 1.24 -6.09 3.58
N MET A 85 0.60 -5.48 2.59
CA MET A 85 1.13 -5.19 1.25
C MET A 85 1.63 -6.44 0.52
N LEU A 86 1.05 -7.59 0.80
CA LEU A 86 1.38 -8.86 0.16
C LEU A 86 1.23 -8.76 -1.37
N GLN A 87 2.28 -9.12 -2.09
CA GLN A 87 2.36 -9.08 -3.57
C GLN A 87 3.27 -10.16 -4.10
N TRP A 88 3.05 -10.58 -5.35
CA TRP A 88 4.03 -11.35 -6.09
C TRP A 88 5.29 -10.51 -6.37
N TYR A 89 6.46 -11.16 -6.30
CA TYR A 89 7.78 -10.52 -6.45
C TYR A 89 8.61 -11.24 -7.53
N GLY A 90 9.40 -10.49 -8.29
CA GLY A 90 10.28 -11.03 -9.31
C GLY A 90 9.52 -11.65 -10.48
N ASP A 91 9.66 -12.95 -10.68
CA ASP A 91 8.99 -13.71 -11.73
C ASP A 91 7.46 -13.83 -11.53
N LYS A 92 6.98 -13.41 -10.35
CA LYS A 92 5.56 -13.43 -9.94
C LYS A 92 4.91 -14.80 -9.83
N ASN A 93 5.69 -15.86 -9.73
CA ASN A 93 5.21 -17.23 -9.55
C ASN A 93 5.87 -17.95 -8.36
N THR A 94 7.10 -17.56 -8.00
CA THR A 94 7.92 -18.27 -7.00
C THR A 94 8.27 -17.46 -5.76
N LYS A 95 8.10 -16.14 -5.80
CA LYS A 95 8.41 -15.27 -4.66
C LYS A 95 7.28 -14.30 -4.37
N VAL A 96 7.15 -13.98 -3.09
CA VAL A 96 6.24 -12.94 -2.60
C VAL A 96 7.01 -11.93 -1.77
N ILE A 97 6.47 -10.71 -1.67
CA ILE A 97 6.95 -9.69 -0.74
C ILE A 97 5.79 -9.26 0.14
N TYR A 98 6.06 -9.03 1.41
CA TYR A 98 5.08 -8.57 2.40
C TYR A 98 5.76 -7.76 3.50
N ASN A 99 5.01 -6.97 4.24
CA ASN A 99 5.51 -6.23 5.39
C ASN A 99 5.43 -7.05 6.68
N ASP A 100 6.43 -6.87 7.54
CA ASP A 100 6.50 -7.49 8.86
C ASP A 100 7.22 -6.58 9.86
N LEU A 101 7.08 -6.90 11.14
CA LEU A 101 7.78 -6.25 12.25
C LEU A 101 9.04 -7.06 12.58
N ILE A 102 10.20 -6.58 12.16
CA ILE A 102 11.50 -7.22 12.36
C ILE A 102 12.34 -6.36 13.30
N ASP A 103 12.78 -6.92 14.40
CA ASP A 103 13.64 -6.25 15.40
C ASP A 103 13.09 -4.88 15.86
N GLY A 104 11.75 -4.77 15.95
CA GLY A 104 11.07 -3.55 16.38
C GLY A 104 10.92 -2.48 15.31
N GLN A 105 11.17 -2.80 14.04
CA GLN A 105 11.01 -1.91 12.89
C GLN A 105 10.07 -2.50 11.84
N PHE A 106 9.26 -1.66 11.23
CA PHE A 106 8.47 -2.08 10.06
C PHE A 106 9.38 -2.23 8.84
N SER A 107 9.53 -3.46 8.42
CA SER A 107 10.38 -3.91 7.32
C SER A 107 9.57 -4.65 6.28
N SER A 108 10.13 -4.98 5.13
CA SER A 108 9.52 -5.92 4.21
C SER A 108 10.36 -7.20 4.08
N VAL A 109 9.69 -8.29 3.76
CA VAL A 109 10.30 -9.62 3.63
C VAL A 109 9.99 -10.15 2.25
N VAL A 110 11.02 -10.50 1.50
CA VAL A 110 10.93 -11.29 0.27
C VAL A 110 11.05 -12.76 0.66
N LEU A 111 10.07 -13.59 0.28
CA LEU A 111 10.00 -15.00 0.62
C LEU A 111 9.85 -15.85 -0.64
N ASP A 112 10.70 -16.86 -0.81
CA ASP A 112 10.53 -17.88 -1.83
C ASP A 112 9.50 -18.92 -1.37
N ILE A 113 8.44 -19.12 -2.14
CA ILE A 113 7.32 -20.00 -1.74
C ILE A 113 7.66 -21.50 -1.78
N ASN A 114 8.74 -21.88 -2.44
CA ASN A 114 9.16 -23.29 -2.58
C ASN A 114 10.17 -23.68 -1.49
N THR A 115 11.14 -22.80 -1.22
CA THR A 115 12.22 -23.09 -0.24
C THR A 115 11.92 -22.50 1.13
N LEU A 116 11.02 -21.55 1.23
CA LEU A 116 10.71 -20.71 2.40
C LEU A 116 11.88 -19.82 2.86
N ASP A 117 12.88 -19.64 2.00
CA ASP A 117 13.99 -18.71 2.26
C ASP A 117 13.48 -17.26 2.28
N LYS A 118 14.00 -16.49 3.24
CA LYS A 118 13.60 -15.11 3.47
C LYS A 118 14.77 -14.14 3.33
N THR A 119 14.49 -12.99 2.73
CA THR A 119 15.40 -11.83 2.70
C THR A 119 14.66 -10.63 3.23
N THR A 120 15.21 -9.96 4.24
CA THR A 120 14.63 -8.76 4.85
C THR A 120 15.16 -7.50 4.17
N LEU A 121 14.27 -6.55 3.87
CA LEU A 121 14.57 -5.22 3.36
C LEU A 121 14.28 -4.18 4.46
N PRO A 122 15.01 -3.05 4.48
CA PRO A 122 15.05 -2.15 5.64
C PRO A 122 13.78 -1.32 5.89
N LEU A 123 12.87 -1.25 4.93
CA LEU A 123 11.61 -0.51 5.06
C LEU A 123 10.41 -1.39 4.67
N SER A 124 9.28 -1.12 5.30
CA SER A 124 7.98 -1.62 4.84
C SER A 124 7.59 -0.95 3.52
N ILE A 125 7.22 -1.76 2.53
CA ILE A 125 6.81 -1.25 1.22
C ILE A 125 5.38 -0.73 1.25
N TYR A 126 5.07 0.24 0.37
CA TYR A 126 3.71 0.65 0.07
C TYR A 126 3.27 0.18 -1.31
N THR A 127 4.09 0.38 -2.33
CA THR A 127 3.86 -0.09 -3.70
C THR A 127 5.16 -0.57 -4.31
N LEU A 128 5.07 -1.57 -5.19
CA LEU A 128 6.20 -2.24 -5.83
C LEU A 128 6.19 -1.95 -7.33
N SER A 129 7.35 -1.71 -7.93
CA SER A 129 7.49 -1.61 -9.39
C SER A 129 7.10 -2.92 -10.07
N SER A 130 6.61 -2.86 -11.31
CA SER A 130 6.11 -4.04 -12.02
C SER A 130 7.20 -5.09 -12.29
N ASP A 131 8.46 -4.67 -12.34
CA ASP A 131 9.66 -5.52 -12.48
C ASP A 131 10.27 -5.89 -11.12
N SER A 132 9.70 -5.42 -10.01
CA SER A 132 10.16 -5.63 -8.65
C SER A 132 11.56 -5.09 -8.34
N SER A 133 12.10 -4.17 -9.16
CA SER A 133 13.44 -3.60 -8.97
C SER A 133 13.50 -2.55 -7.85
N PHE A 134 12.37 -1.89 -7.57
CA PHE A 134 12.25 -0.94 -6.48
C PHE A 134 10.84 -0.92 -5.89
N ALA A 135 10.73 -0.37 -4.70
CA ALA A 135 9.46 -0.04 -4.05
C ALA A 135 9.43 1.42 -3.62
N LEU A 136 8.23 1.98 -3.51
CA LEU A 136 8.00 3.24 -2.81
C LEU A 136 7.42 2.94 -1.44
N CYS A 137 7.90 3.67 -0.44
CA CYS A 137 7.62 3.47 0.96
C CYS A 137 7.19 4.78 1.61
N ILE A 138 6.46 4.67 2.73
CA ILE A 138 6.17 5.77 3.65
C ILE A 138 6.65 5.39 5.05
N ASP A 139 6.68 6.35 5.96
CA ASP A 139 6.87 6.06 7.39
C ASP A 139 5.58 5.48 7.98
N ASN A 140 5.51 4.14 8.08
CA ASN A 140 4.35 3.45 8.64
C ASN A 140 4.22 3.63 10.16
N GLU A 141 5.31 3.92 10.88
CA GLU A 141 5.26 4.28 12.29
C GLU A 141 4.51 5.60 12.47
N ARG A 142 4.86 6.63 11.68
CA ARG A 142 4.16 7.91 11.65
C ARG A 142 2.72 7.75 11.16
N HIS A 143 2.52 7.00 10.10
CA HIS A 143 1.21 6.80 9.45
C HIS A 143 0.19 6.18 10.41
N HIS A 144 0.61 5.30 11.31
CA HIS A 144 -0.26 4.71 12.34
C HIS A 144 -0.98 5.77 13.19
N TRP A 145 -0.29 6.83 13.57
CA TRP A 145 -0.84 7.88 14.44
C TRP A 145 -1.78 8.85 13.74
N VAL A 146 -1.65 8.97 12.43
CA VAL A 146 -2.51 9.87 11.63
C VAL A 146 -3.67 9.14 10.96
N ARG A 147 -3.49 7.84 10.62
CA ARG A 147 -4.45 7.05 9.83
C ARG A 147 -4.48 5.57 10.25
N ARG A 148 -4.84 5.30 11.49
CA ARG A 148 -4.76 3.97 12.12
C ARG A 148 -5.33 2.82 11.27
N ALA A 149 -6.50 3.00 10.63
CA ALA A 149 -7.16 1.94 9.86
C ALA A 149 -6.40 1.50 8.59
N TYR A 150 -5.38 2.27 8.16
CA TYR A 150 -4.57 2.03 6.96
C TYR A 150 -3.09 1.81 7.28
N SER A 151 -2.76 1.54 8.51
CA SER A 151 -1.39 1.39 8.98
C SER A 151 -1.27 0.24 9.96
N TYR A 152 -0.11 0.11 10.58
CA TYR A 152 0.28 -0.99 11.44
C TYR A 152 0.49 -0.52 12.86
N ASP A 153 0.07 -1.33 13.84
CA ASP A 153 0.41 -1.16 15.25
C ASP A 153 1.68 -1.95 15.59
N GLY A 154 2.40 -1.55 16.63
CA GLY A 154 3.52 -2.33 17.18
C GLY A 154 4.80 -1.56 17.38
N VAL A 155 4.95 -0.38 16.81
CA VAL A 155 6.11 0.51 17.00
C VAL A 155 5.69 1.78 17.75
N SER A 156 6.48 2.17 18.76
CA SER A 156 6.26 3.41 19.48
C SER A 156 6.83 4.59 18.70
N ASN A 157 6.03 5.65 18.52
CA ASN A 157 6.47 6.88 17.88
C ASN A 157 6.49 8.04 18.85
N ASN A 158 7.69 8.59 19.11
CA ASN A 158 7.87 9.74 19.99
C ASN A 158 7.32 11.04 19.36
N GLU A 159 7.06 11.04 18.07
CA GLU A 159 6.59 12.20 17.31
C GLU A 159 5.09 12.16 16.98
N LYS A 160 4.36 11.19 17.57
CA LYS A 160 2.93 10.96 17.30
C LYS A 160 2.04 12.21 17.38
N ASN A 161 2.40 13.17 18.23
CA ASN A 161 1.63 14.41 18.43
C ASN A 161 2.11 15.57 17.55
N LYS A 162 3.19 15.39 16.79
CA LYS A 162 3.68 16.44 15.88
C LYS A 162 2.80 16.51 14.65
N LYS A 163 2.43 17.71 14.27
CA LYS A 163 1.61 17.98 13.09
C LYS A 163 2.40 17.86 11.80
N LEU A 164 3.66 18.22 11.85
CA LEU A 164 4.63 18.07 10.77
C LEU A 164 5.89 17.43 11.34
N VAL A 165 6.40 16.40 10.69
CA VAL A 165 7.61 15.68 11.09
C VAL A 165 8.64 15.86 9.99
N LYS A 166 9.81 16.35 10.36
CA LYS A 166 10.94 16.50 9.42
C LYS A 166 11.35 15.12 8.91
N GLY A 167 11.48 15.01 7.60
CA GLY A 167 11.83 13.75 6.95
C GLY A 167 10.65 12.82 6.72
N ASP A 168 9.41 13.20 7.07
CA ASP A 168 8.21 12.46 6.63
C ASP A 168 7.94 12.72 5.14
N GLY A 169 7.50 11.68 4.42
CA GLY A 169 7.25 11.78 2.99
C GLY A 169 7.33 10.45 2.26
N VAL A 170 7.92 10.44 1.07
CA VAL A 170 8.05 9.25 0.23
C VAL A 170 9.51 8.84 0.11
N TYR A 171 9.75 7.54 0.27
CA TYR A 171 11.07 6.92 0.15
C TYR A 171 11.08 5.96 -1.04
N HIS A 172 12.20 5.95 -1.75
CA HIS A 172 12.53 4.95 -2.77
C HIS A 172 13.43 3.90 -2.12
N LEU A 173 13.04 2.64 -2.22
CA LEU A 173 13.80 1.47 -1.76
C LEU A 173 14.22 0.64 -2.98
N ASP A 174 15.50 0.55 -3.26
CA ASP A 174 16.05 -0.42 -4.21
C ASP A 174 15.98 -1.82 -3.59
N THR A 175 15.20 -2.71 -4.19
CA THR A 175 14.92 -4.04 -3.61
C THR A 175 16.07 -5.03 -3.76
N GLN A 176 17.03 -4.74 -4.62
CA GLN A 176 18.20 -5.60 -4.83
C GLN A 176 19.32 -5.28 -3.82
N SER A 177 19.58 -4.00 -3.61
CA SER A 177 20.67 -3.53 -2.74
C SER A 177 20.20 -3.17 -1.33
N GLY A 178 18.90 -2.99 -1.11
CA GLY A 178 18.34 -2.47 0.14
C GLY A 178 18.62 -0.97 0.36
N LYS A 179 19.14 -0.24 -0.65
CA LYS A 179 19.41 1.19 -0.51
C LYS A 179 18.12 1.98 -0.46
N VAL A 180 18.06 2.92 0.49
CA VAL A 180 16.93 3.82 0.72
C VAL A 180 17.33 5.25 0.39
N LYS A 181 16.43 5.98 -0.28
CA LYS A 181 16.55 7.42 -0.54
C LYS A 181 15.20 8.08 -0.31
N GLN A 182 15.13 9.13 0.50
CA GLN A 182 13.97 10.01 0.50
C GLN A 182 13.88 10.75 -0.83
N ILE A 183 12.74 10.68 -1.50
CA ILE A 183 12.51 11.29 -2.81
C ILE A 183 11.50 12.44 -2.77
N ILE A 184 10.61 12.46 -1.79
CA ILE A 184 9.68 13.57 -1.53
C ILE A 184 9.66 13.81 -0.02
N ASP A 185 9.81 15.07 0.37
CA ASP A 185 9.58 15.57 1.72
C ASP A 185 8.21 16.27 1.77
N ILE A 186 7.44 16.06 2.83
CA ILE A 186 6.14 16.74 3.00
C ILE A 186 6.30 18.26 2.99
N GLU A 187 7.39 18.81 3.52
CA GLU A 187 7.64 20.25 3.52
C GLU A 187 7.63 20.83 2.09
N GLN A 188 8.16 20.09 1.10
CA GLN A 188 8.12 20.51 -0.32
C GLN A 188 6.68 20.60 -0.84
N LEU A 189 5.78 19.73 -0.39
CA LEU A 189 4.38 19.72 -0.82
C LEU A 189 3.60 20.90 -0.25
N LEU A 190 4.01 21.44 0.90
CA LEU A 190 3.41 22.63 1.52
C LEU A 190 3.74 23.91 0.76
N GLU A 191 4.83 23.93 0.02
CA GLU A 191 5.24 25.09 -0.80
C GLU A 191 4.49 25.14 -2.13
N ILE A 192 3.91 24.03 -2.58
CA ILE A 192 3.13 23.94 -3.82
C ILE A 192 1.70 24.41 -3.58
N SER A 193 1.38 25.62 -4.05
CA SER A 193 0.04 26.23 -3.95
C SER A 193 -0.53 26.15 -2.50
N PRO A 194 0.12 26.77 -1.51
CA PRO A 194 -0.26 26.66 -0.10
C PRO A 194 -1.69 27.17 0.14
N LEU A 195 -2.44 26.47 1.01
CA LEU A 195 -3.77 26.86 1.46
C LEU A 195 -3.72 27.27 2.93
N GLU A 196 -4.56 28.25 3.32
CA GLU A 196 -4.62 28.74 4.69
C GLU A 196 -4.91 27.62 5.70
N ASN A 197 -5.81 26.69 5.35
CA ASN A 197 -6.19 25.57 6.22
C ASN A 197 -5.12 24.44 6.34
N MET A 198 -4.01 24.55 5.64
CA MET A 198 -2.83 23.69 5.84
C MET A 198 -2.03 24.12 7.04
N GLN A 199 -2.08 25.41 7.40
CA GLN A 199 -1.31 25.93 8.51
C GLN A 199 -1.75 25.30 9.84
N GLY A 200 -0.81 24.70 10.55
CA GLY A 200 -1.06 24.03 11.83
C GLY A 200 -1.86 22.72 11.74
N ALA A 201 -2.11 22.19 10.54
CA ALA A 201 -2.74 20.90 10.35
C ALA A 201 -1.75 19.74 10.53
N THR A 202 -2.27 18.53 10.68
CA THR A 202 -1.45 17.31 10.71
C THR A 202 -1.32 16.76 9.29
N HIS A 203 -0.10 16.76 8.74
CA HIS A 203 0.18 16.36 7.37
C HIS A 203 0.71 14.92 7.28
N TYR A 204 0.36 14.24 6.18
CA TYR A 204 0.84 12.90 5.84
C TYR A 204 0.65 12.58 4.35
N VAL A 205 1.36 11.56 3.85
CA VAL A 205 1.20 11.02 2.51
C VAL A 205 0.68 9.59 2.58
N GLU A 206 -0.14 9.19 1.60
CA GLU A 206 -0.67 7.84 1.52
C GLU A 206 -1.12 7.48 0.09
N HIS A 207 -1.55 6.21 -0.11
CA HIS A 207 -2.10 5.72 -1.37
C HIS A 207 -1.15 5.89 -2.56
N LEU A 208 0.13 5.50 -2.35
CA LEU A 208 1.11 5.51 -3.42
C LEU A 208 0.79 4.43 -4.45
N MET A 209 0.80 4.78 -5.73
CA MET A 209 0.58 3.84 -6.82
C MET A 209 1.52 4.17 -7.99
N ILE A 210 2.41 3.24 -8.32
CA ILE A 210 3.33 3.37 -9.44
C ILE A 210 2.55 3.16 -10.76
N ALA A 211 2.79 4.01 -11.74
CA ALA A 211 2.19 3.90 -13.06
C ALA A 211 2.76 2.69 -13.84
N PRO A 212 1.98 2.09 -14.74
CA PRO A 212 2.54 1.16 -15.72
C PRO A 212 3.73 1.78 -16.46
N GLY A 213 4.83 1.02 -16.55
CA GLY A 213 6.10 1.50 -17.12
C GLY A 213 7.10 2.05 -16.09
N ASN A 214 6.77 2.06 -14.80
CA ASN A 214 7.68 2.36 -13.69
C ASN A 214 8.37 3.74 -13.75
N THR A 215 7.80 4.72 -14.45
CA THR A 215 8.43 6.05 -14.63
C THR A 215 7.86 7.10 -13.71
N ARG A 216 6.58 6.98 -13.36
CA ARG A 216 5.87 7.92 -12.47
C ARG A 216 5.06 7.16 -11.42
N PHE A 217 4.64 7.89 -10.39
CA PHE A 217 3.66 7.42 -9.42
C PHE A 217 2.68 8.53 -9.06
N ALA A 218 1.52 8.14 -8.55
CA ALA A 218 0.54 9.04 -7.97
C ALA A 218 0.46 8.80 -6.46
N PHE A 219 0.10 9.82 -5.70
CA PHE A 219 -0.04 9.75 -4.26
C PHE A 219 -0.94 10.85 -3.73
N PHE A 220 -1.54 10.61 -2.55
CA PHE A 220 -2.21 11.67 -1.81
C PHE A 220 -1.26 12.36 -0.85
N HIS A 221 -1.27 13.69 -0.86
CA HIS A 221 -0.95 14.51 0.29
C HIS A 221 -2.26 14.85 1.01
N ARG A 222 -2.34 14.48 2.28
CA ARG A 222 -3.50 14.76 3.13
C ARG A 222 -3.12 15.61 4.31
N TRP A 223 -4.09 16.39 4.78
CA TRP A 223 -3.96 17.09 6.04
C TRP A 223 -5.26 17.04 6.84
N LYS A 224 -5.08 16.89 8.15
CA LYS A 224 -6.17 16.76 9.11
C LYS A 224 -6.15 17.97 10.04
N LEU A 225 -7.29 18.62 10.17
CA LEU A 225 -7.51 19.71 11.11
C LEU A 225 -7.81 19.18 12.51
N ASP A 226 -7.69 20.06 13.51
CA ASP A 226 -7.99 19.73 14.91
C ASP A 226 -9.49 19.46 15.15
N ASP A 227 -10.37 20.01 14.32
CA ASP A 227 -11.81 19.74 14.33
C ASP A 227 -12.19 18.40 13.69
N GLY A 228 -11.22 17.67 13.15
CA GLY A 228 -11.40 16.38 12.50
C GLY A 228 -11.62 16.44 10.99
N GLY A 229 -11.67 17.64 10.38
CA GLY A 229 -11.76 17.82 8.93
C GLY A 229 -10.52 17.21 8.24
N ILE A 230 -10.72 16.42 7.18
CA ILE A 230 -9.65 15.81 6.37
C ILE A 230 -9.76 16.28 4.93
N TYR A 231 -8.66 16.78 4.42
CA TYR A 231 -8.52 17.23 3.04
C TYR A 231 -7.50 16.37 2.30
N ALA A 232 -7.60 16.33 0.98
CA ALA A 232 -6.69 15.55 0.15
C ALA A 232 -6.39 16.29 -1.15
N ARG A 233 -5.14 16.25 -1.57
CA ARG A 233 -4.68 16.62 -2.91
C ARG A 233 -4.07 15.40 -3.58
N LEU A 234 -4.30 15.25 -4.87
CA LEU A 234 -3.67 14.22 -5.66
C LEU A 234 -2.48 14.80 -6.40
N TYR A 235 -1.33 14.19 -6.22
CA TYR A 235 -0.08 14.52 -6.90
C TYR A 235 0.37 13.39 -7.79
N THR A 236 1.18 13.70 -8.78
CA THR A 236 2.05 12.75 -9.47
C THR A 236 3.49 13.26 -9.44
N ALA A 237 4.45 12.34 -9.46
CA ALA A 237 5.87 12.64 -9.58
C ALA A 237 6.61 11.53 -10.34
N ASN A 238 7.79 11.80 -10.86
CA ASN A 238 8.70 10.77 -11.33
C ASN A 238 9.16 9.90 -10.15
N VAL A 239 9.48 8.63 -10.40
CA VAL A 239 9.86 7.67 -9.34
C VAL A 239 11.16 8.02 -8.61
N ASP A 240 11.92 8.98 -9.11
CA ASP A 240 13.09 9.56 -8.44
C ASP A 240 12.77 10.79 -7.57
N GLY A 241 11.49 11.21 -7.53
CA GLY A 241 10.98 12.38 -6.80
C GLY A 241 11.03 13.69 -7.57
N SER A 242 11.50 13.69 -8.80
CA SER A 242 11.49 14.88 -9.67
C SER A 242 10.09 15.11 -10.29
N ASP A 243 9.90 16.29 -10.89
CA ASP A 243 8.69 16.67 -11.63
C ASP A 243 7.39 16.41 -10.83
N ILE A 244 7.34 16.93 -9.60
CA ILE A 244 6.13 16.87 -8.75
C ILE A 244 5.06 17.76 -9.38
N TYR A 245 3.92 17.17 -9.68
CA TYR A 245 2.79 17.83 -10.30
C TYR A 245 1.51 17.69 -9.46
N LEU A 246 0.89 18.81 -9.10
CA LEU A 246 -0.41 18.85 -8.42
C LEU A 246 -1.51 18.59 -9.46
N LEU A 247 -2.02 17.36 -9.47
CA LEU A 247 -3.01 16.91 -10.45
C LEU A 247 -4.44 17.34 -10.07
N ASN A 248 -4.79 17.28 -8.78
CA ASN A 248 -6.10 17.72 -8.29
C ASN A 248 -5.98 18.35 -6.90
N ASP A 249 -6.48 19.55 -6.75
CA ASP A 249 -6.47 20.37 -5.53
C ASP A 249 -7.86 20.66 -4.97
N SER A 250 -8.89 19.97 -5.44
CA SER A 250 -10.28 20.18 -5.00
C SER A 250 -10.51 19.95 -3.48
N GLY A 251 -9.52 19.43 -2.78
CA GLY A 251 -9.62 19.05 -1.37
C GLY A 251 -10.40 17.75 -1.13
N ARG A 252 -11.01 17.18 -2.17
CA ARG A 252 -11.89 16.01 -2.11
C ARG A 252 -11.50 14.99 -3.16
N MET A 253 -10.46 14.22 -2.87
CA MET A 253 -10.03 13.08 -3.69
C MET A 253 -10.08 11.79 -2.87
N SER A 254 -10.46 10.68 -3.50
CA SER A 254 -10.55 9.38 -2.84
C SER A 254 -9.85 8.30 -3.66
N HIS A 255 -10.56 7.49 -4.41
CA HIS A 255 -10.02 6.35 -5.13
C HIS A 255 -9.49 6.75 -6.51
N TYR A 256 -8.40 6.16 -6.93
CA TYR A 256 -7.87 6.32 -8.28
C TYR A 256 -7.12 5.07 -8.72
N CYS A 257 -6.96 4.91 -10.02
CA CYS A 257 -6.12 3.89 -10.62
C CYS A 257 -5.52 4.39 -11.93
N TRP A 258 -4.36 3.84 -12.30
CA TRP A 258 -3.78 4.08 -13.61
C TRP A 258 -4.48 3.24 -14.67
N LYS A 259 -4.90 3.87 -15.75
CA LYS A 259 -5.35 3.20 -16.96
C LYS A 259 -4.16 2.74 -17.81
N ASN A 260 -3.11 3.57 -17.85
CA ASN A 260 -1.84 3.34 -18.55
C ASN A 260 -0.77 4.26 -17.94
N GLY A 261 0.40 4.40 -18.55
CA GLY A 261 1.49 5.25 -18.05
C GLY A 261 1.20 6.76 -18.03
N TYR A 262 0.09 7.23 -18.61
CA TYR A 262 -0.22 8.66 -18.81
C TYR A 262 -1.62 9.05 -18.35
N GLU A 263 -2.56 8.12 -18.27
CA GLU A 263 -3.95 8.38 -17.93
C GLU A 263 -4.29 7.76 -16.58
N LEU A 264 -4.86 8.58 -15.73
CA LEU A 264 -5.33 8.19 -14.41
C LEU A 264 -6.85 8.38 -14.35
N PHE A 265 -7.55 7.40 -13.81
CA PHE A 265 -8.96 7.44 -13.52
C PHE A 265 -9.15 7.60 -12.01
N GLY A 266 -9.97 8.55 -11.59
CA GLY A 266 -10.17 8.80 -10.16
C GLY A 266 -11.54 9.37 -9.83
N TRP A 267 -11.93 9.23 -8.57
CA TRP A 267 -13.10 9.85 -8.01
C TRP A 267 -12.70 11.04 -7.14
N GLY A 268 -13.30 12.20 -7.39
CA GLY A 268 -12.99 13.40 -6.64
C GLY A 268 -13.82 14.60 -7.03
N GLY A 269 -13.60 15.71 -6.33
CA GLY A 269 -14.13 17.01 -6.73
C GLY A 269 -13.51 17.47 -8.05
N VAL A 270 -14.27 18.23 -8.82
CA VAL A 270 -13.72 18.97 -9.96
C VAL A 270 -13.06 20.22 -9.39
N PRO A 271 -11.80 20.53 -9.78
CA PRO A 271 -11.19 21.81 -9.40
C PRO A 271 -12.09 22.98 -9.81
N ASN A 272 -12.22 23.95 -8.95
CA ASN A 272 -12.92 25.19 -9.30
C ASN A 272 -12.07 25.90 -10.37
N HIS A 273 -12.64 26.14 -11.54
CA HIS A 273 -12.06 26.97 -12.59
C HIS A 273 -12.27 28.44 -12.29
#